data_525f1e3f7d55ffbe1125e39314cdf855
#
_entry.id   525f1e3f7d55ffbe1125e39314cdf855
#
_cell.length_a   1.000
_cell.length_b   1.000
_cell.length_c   1.000
_cell.angle_alpha   90.00
_cell.angle_beta   90.00
_cell.angle_gamma   90.00
#
_symmetry.space_group_name_H-M   'P 1'
#
loop_
_entity.id
_entity.type
_entity.pdbx_description
1 polymer ?
#
loop_
_entity_poly.entity_id
_entity_poly.type
_entity_poly.pdbx_seq_one_letter_code
_entity_poly.pdbx_strand_id
1 'polypeptide(L)'
;LNHLSDEFKIRLLQSYVAWQQQVEQCLNEAQQQGTLAKTVDTQLMSEYFWIGWEGAVMRAKLTQSSKPLTLYTEMFLRALLT
;
A
#
# COMPACT_ATOMS: atom_id res chain seq x y z
N LEU A 1 8.78 21.36 -1.97
CA LEU A 1 7.75 20.96 -1.03
C LEU A 1 7.36 22.07 -0.03
N ASN A 2 8.28 23.01 0.23
CA ASN A 2 7.99 24.12 1.15
C ASN A 2 6.97 25.10 0.58
N HIS A 3 6.67 24.97 -0.72
CA HIS A 3 5.71 25.86 -1.40
C HIS A 3 4.29 25.30 -1.43
N LEU A 4 4.10 24.07 -0.94
CA LEU A 4 2.77 23.49 -0.90
C LEU A 4 1.95 24.13 0.21
N SER A 5 0.71 24.51 -0.09
CA SER A 5 -0.19 25.04 0.91
C SER A 5 -0.51 23.99 1.96
N ASP A 6 -0.84 24.45 3.17
CA ASP A 6 -1.24 23.52 4.24
C ASP A 6 -2.50 22.78 3.87
N GLU A 7 -3.43 23.41 3.16
CA GLU A 7 -4.64 22.75 2.69
C GLU A 7 -4.32 21.60 1.73
N PHE A 8 -3.39 21.80 0.80
CA PHE A 8 -2.97 20.74 -0.11
C PHE A 8 -2.37 19.55 0.65
N LYS A 9 -1.50 19.84 1.63
CA LYS A 9 -0.88 18.78 2.44
C LYS A 9 -1.93 17.98 3.21
N ILE A 10 -2.91 18.65 3.80
CA ILE A 10 -3.99 17.99 4.53
C ILE A 10 -4.78 17.08 3.61
N ARG A 11 -5.15 17.54 2.42
CA ARG A 11 -5.90 16.73 1.45
C ARG A 11 -5.09 15.53 0.99
N LEU A 12 -3.80 15.71 0.77
CA LEU A 12 -2.93 14.60 0.36
C LEU A 12 -2.85 13.53 1.45
N LEU A 13 -2.68 13.95 2.70
CA LEU A 13 -2.65 13.02 3.83
C LEU A 13 -3.99 12.28 4.00
N GLN A 14 -5.10 12.98 3.79
CA GLN A 14 -6.43 12.36 3.84
C GLN A 14 -6.58 11.31 2.76
N SER A 15 -6.05 11.56 1.56
CA SER A 15 -6.07 10.59 0.47
C SER A 15 -5.24 9.35 0.81
N TYR A 16 -4.07 9.53 1.40
CA TYR A 16 -3.25 8.41 1.84
C TYR A 16 -3.99 7.55 2.86
N VAL A 17 -4.62 8.18 3.84
CA VAL A 17 -5.40 7.45 4.85
C VAL A 17 -6.54 6.66 4.20
N ALA A 18 -7.24 7.27 3.25
CA ALA A 18 -8.34 6.59 2.55
C ALA A 18 -7.85 5.38 1.77
N TRP A 19 -6.72 5.51 1.06
CA TRP A 19 -6.13 4.39 0.31
C TRP A 19 -5.68 3.26 1.24
N GLN A 20 -5.05 3.62 2.36
CA GLN A 20 -4.64 2.64 3.36
C GLN A 20 -5.83 1.88 3.93
N GLN A 21 -6.94 2.58 4.20
CA GLN A 21 -8.15 1.94 4.72
C GLN A 21 -8.75 0.95 3.74
N GLN A 22 -8.66 1.20 2.43
CA GLN A 22 -9.15 0.26 1.43
C GLN A 22 -8.34 -1.04 1.45
N VAL A 23 -7.02 -0.95 1.53
CA VAL A 23 -6.17 -2.13 1.63
C VAL A 23 -6.40 -2.86 2.94
N GLU A 24 -6.50 -2.12 4.04
CA GLU A 24 -6.77 -2.69 5.36
C GLU A 24 -8.08 -3.49 5.35
N GLN A 25 -9.12 -2.95 4.73
CA GLN A 25 -10.41 -3.64 4.63
C GLN A 25 -10.27 -4.95 3.85
N CYS A 26 -9.54 -4.95 2.74
CA CYS A 26 -9.27 -6.16 1.98
C CYS A 26 -8.55 -7.21 2.84
N LEU A 27 -7.55 -6.78 3.61
CA LEU A 27 -6.81 -7.69 4.47
C LEU A 27 -7.69 -8.23 5.60
N ASN A 28 -8.54 -7.39 6.17
CA ASN A 28 -9.50 -7.82 7.20
C ASN A 28 -10.47 -8.88 6.66
N GLU A 29 -10.95 -8.68 5.45
CA GLU A 29 -11.83 -9.65 4.79
C GLU A 29 -11.12 -10.98 4.57
N ALA A 30 -9.85 -10.93 4.16
CA ALA A 30 -9.05 -12.14 3.99
C ALA A 30 -8.87 -12.89 5.31
N GLN A 31 -8.71 -12.17 6.43
CA GLN A 31 -8.66 -12.79 7.75
C GLN A 31 -9.97 -13.46 8.11
N GLN A 32 -11.10 -12.82 7.81
CA GLN A 32 -12.41 -13.38 8.09
C GLN A 32 -12.68 -14.64 7.26
N GLN A 33 -12.18 -14.67 6.03
CA GLN A 33 -12.31 -15.82 5.14
C GLN A 33 -11.31 -16.95 5.45
N GLY A 34 -10.36 -16.71 6.33
CA GLY A 34 -9.37 -17.71 6.71
C GLY A 34 -8.18 -17.82 5.78
N THR A 35 -8.03 -16.93 4.79
CA THR A 35 -6.90 -16.96 3.86
C THR A 35 -5.69 -16.20 4.38
N LEU A 36 -5.87 -15.35 5.37
CA LEU A 36 -4.81 -14.59 6.02
C LEU A 36 -4.83 -14.84 7.51
N ALA A 37 -3.65 -15.06 8.11
CA ALA A 37 -3.53 -15.30 9.53
C ALA A 37 -4.06 -14.12 10.36
N LYS A 38 -4.77 -14.42 11.44
CA LYS A 38 -5.36 -13.40 12.30
C LYS A 38 -4.32 -12.62 13.10
N THR A 39 -3.09 -13.12 13.15
CA THR A 39 -1.98 -12.47 13.84
C THR A 39 -1.38 -11.32 13.03
N VAL A 40 -1.73 -11.19 11.75
CA VAL A 40 -1.24 -10.10 10.90
C VAL A 40 -1.90 -8.79 11.32
N ASP A 41 -1.07 -7.77 11.55
CA ASP A 41 -1.55 -6.41 11.82
C ASP A 41 -1.93 -5.76 10.48
N THR A 42 -3.22 -5.75 10.19
CA THR A 42 -3.71 -5.30 8.87
C THR A 42 -3.53 -3.80 8.67
N GLN A 43 -3.61 -3.01 9.74
CA GLN A 43 -3.39 -1.56 9.64
C GLN A 43 -1.93 -1.27 9.29
N LEU A 44 -1.01 -1.90 9.99
CA LEU A 44 0.42 -1.72 9.75
C LEU A 44 0.81 -2.20 8.35
N MET A 45 0.26 -3.33 7.93
CA MET A 45 0.57 -3.90 6.62
C MET A 45 0.00 -3.05 5.49
N SER A 46 -1.16 -2.43 5.67
CA SER A 46 -1.71 -1.54 4.66
C SER A 46 -0.86 -0.28 4.49
N GLU A 47 -0.36 0.28 5.59
CA GLU A 47 0.55 1.42 5.55
C GLU A 47 1.86 1.04 4.84
N TYR A 48 2.42 -0.10 5.20
CA TYR A 48 3.64 -0.62 4.59
C TYR A 48 3.46 -0.85 3.09
N PHE A 49 2.32 -1.41 2.68
CA PHE A 49 2.03 -1.65 1.27
C PHE A 49 2.12 -0.34 0.47
N TRP A 50 1.47 0.70 0.95
CA TRP A 50 1.43 1.96 0.19
C TRP A 50 2.77 2.66 0.12
N ILE A 51 3.58 2.60 1.18
CA ILE A 51 4.93 3.15 1.16
C ILE A 51 5.76 2.49 0.06
N GLY A 52 5.72 1.17 -0.03
CA GLY A 52 6.46 0.44 -1.06
C GLY A 52 5.86 0.61 -2.46
N TRP A 53 4.53 0.68 -2.57
CA TRP A 53 3.86 0.86 -3.84
C TRP A 53 4.25 2.17 -4.50
N GLU A 54 4.36 3.24 -3.73
CA GLU A 54 4.77 4.54 -4.26
C GLU A 54 6.16 4.47 -4.91
N GLY A 55 7.09 3.76 -4.28
CA GLY A 55 8.42 3.54 -4.86
C GLY A 55 8.36 2.69 -6.12
N ALA A 56 7.54 1.65 -6.14
CA ALA A 56 7.37 0.81 -7.32
C ALA A 56 6.79 1.61 -8.50
N VAL A 57 5.82 2.47 -8.24
CA VAL A 57 5.22 3.33 -9.27
C VAL A 57 6.27 4.27 -9.85
N MET A 58 7.07 4.91 -8.99
CA MET A 58 8.11 5.81 -9.47
C MET A 58 9.12 5.09 -10.37
N ARG A 59 9.57 3.90 -9.95
CA ARG A 59 10.52 3.11 -10.74
C ARG A 59 9.91 2.67 -12.06
N ALA A 60 8.63 2.27 -12.06
CA ALA A 60 7.93 1.87 -13.27
C ALA A 60 7.89 3.02 -14.28
N LYS A 61 7.64 4.24 -13.82
CA LYS A 61 7.64 5.42 -14.69
C LYS A 61 9.03 5.71 -15.23
N LEU A 62 10.06 5.64 -14.40
CA LEU A 62 11.43 5.92 -14.84
C LEU A 62 11.94 4.89 -15.84
N THR A 63 11.59 3.63 -15.66
CA THR A 63 12.05 2.55 -16.53
C THR A 63 11.10 2.24 -17.68
N GLN A 64 9.93 2.89 -17.70
CA GLN A 64 8.88 2.64 -18.69
C GLN A 64 8.51 1.16 -18.76
N SER A 65 8.38 0.53 -17.59
CA SER A 65 8.08 -0.89 -17.48
C SER A 65 7.13 -1.11 -16.30
N SER A 66 6.22 -2.07 -16.46
CA SER A 66 5.33 -2.49 -15.36
C SER A 66 6.00 -3.48 -14.41
N LYS A 67 7.20 -3.93 -14.71
CA LYS A 67 7.89 -4.94 -13.92
C LYS A 67 8.02 -4.61 -12.44
N PRO A 68 8.36 -3.36 -12.05
CA PRO A 68 8.43 -3.03 -10.63
C PRO A 68 7.11 -3.22 -9.89
N LEU A 69 5.99 -2.95 -10.55
CA LEU A 69 4.66 -3.11 -9.94
C LEU A 69 4.35 -4.58 -9.69
N THR A 70 4.61 -5.42 -10.69
CA THR A 70 4.39 -6.86 -10.59
C THR A 70 5.29 -7.48 -9.53
N LEU A 71 6.57 -7.11 -9.55
CA LEU A 71 7.54 -7.63 -8.58
C LEU A 71 7.15 -7.26 -7.16
N TYR A 72 6.80 -6.00 -6.94
CA TYR A 72 6.41 -5.55 -5.60
C TYR A 72 5.18 -6.28 -5.10
N THR A 73 4.16 -6.40 -5.94
CA THR A 73 2.92 -7.07 -5.57
C THR A 73 3.16 -8.55 -5.24
N GLU A 74 3.94 -9.24 -6.06
CA GLU A 74 4.25 -10.66 -5.82
C GLU A 74 5.00 -10.85 -4.51
N MET A 75 6.00 -10.02 -4.25
CA MET A 75 6.80 -10.16 -3.04
C MET A 75 6.01 -9.78 -1.80
N PHE A 76 5.15 -8.77 -1.89
CA PHE A 76 4.28 -8.39 -0.80
C PHE A 76 3.33 -9.55 -0.43
N LEU A 77 2.70 -10.16 -1.42
CA LEU A 77 1.78 -11.27 -1.19
C LEU A 77 2.49 -12.49 -0.62
N ARG A 78 3.69 -12.80 -1.10
CA ARG A 78 4.47 -13.91 -0.55
C ARG A 78 4.79 -13.71 0.92
N ALA A 79 5.23 -12.50 1.28
CA ALA A 79 5.54 -12.20 2.67
C ALA A 79 4.31 -12.28 3.56
N LEU A 80 3.18 -11.83 3.04
CA LEU A 80 1.93 -11.77 3.78
C LEU A 80 1.33 -13.15 4.04
N LEU A 81 1.44 -14.05 3.04
CA LEU A 81 0.77 -15.35 3.07
C LEU A 81 1.65 -16.50 3.57
N THR A 82 2.90 -16.21 3.90
CA THR A 82 3.76 -17.21 4.53
C THR A 82 3.69 -17.12 6.03
#